data_29526f45f8948ca4b190ab3dea70c8b4
#
_entry.id   29526f45f8948ca4b190ab3dea70c8b4
#
_cell.length_a   1.000
_cell.length_b   1.000
_cell.length_c   1.000
_cell.angle_alpha   90.00
_cell.angle_beta   90.00
_cell.angle_gamma   90.00
#
_symmetry.space_group_name_H-M   'P 1'
#
loop_
_entity.id
_entity.type
_entity.pdbx_description
1 polymer ?
#
loop_
_entity_poly.entity_id
_entity_poly.type
_entity_poly.pdbx_seq_one_letter_code
_entity_poly.pdbx_strand_id
1 'polypeptide(L)'
;MALTSRLIARVAGSLVFRVTCYFAMMWMALWAEARSAPRLPDAVLDLVPYVPWVDRYNYLLWLVAYVPVALWLLRTDVERFIRYMISSGLIALIRGACIMATGLGPVQGDDLHAGMDFDTRLGAFLHLITPFGFFDTGAGARVYLTKDLFFSGHTATTLLLLLYVWKYPALRGVMLAAHVLVVLSVFFAHLHYTIDVIGAYAITLTLFTLREGRLGVHDSN
;
A
#
# COMPACT_ATOMS: atom_id res chain seq x y z
N MET A 1 4.07 -30.14 4.70
CA MET A 1 5.39 -29.96 5.35
C MET A 1 5.15 -29.35 6.73
N ALA A 2 5.52 -30.05 7.82
CA ALA A 2 5.40 -29.47 9.16
C ALA A 2 6.41 -28.31 9.29
N LEU A 3 5.91 -27.11 9.59
CA LEU A 3 6.74 -25.94 9.85
C LEU A 3 7.58 -26.20 11.13
N THR A 4 8.89 -26.13 11.03
CA THR A 4 9.74 -26.18 12.22
C THR A 4 9.49 -24.95 13.09
N SER A 5 9.72 -25.06 14.41
CA SER A 5 9.52 -23.93 15.33
C SER A 5 10.30 -22.67 14.91
N ARG A 6 11.49 -22.85 14.34
CA ARG A 6 12.31 -21.74 13.79
C ARG A 6 11.65 -21.06 12.60
N LEU A 7 11.01 -21.83 11.72
CA LEU A 7 10.34 -21.25 10.53
C LEU A 7 9.06 -20.50 10.93
N ILE A 8 8.30 -21.04 11.88
CA ILE A 8 7.14 -20.34 12.47
C ILE A 8 7.57 -19.00 13.09
N ALA A 9 8.65 -19.00 13.88
CA ALA A 9 9.18 -17.76 14.48
C ALA A 9 9.60 -16.72 13.41
N ARG A 10 10.21 -17.15 12.31
CA ARG A 10 10.59 -16.25 11.19
C ARG A 10 9.38 -15.68 10.47
N VAL A 11 8.35 -16.48 10.21
CA VAL A 11 7.08 -16.02 9.63
C VAL A 11 6.42 -15.01 10.57
N ALA A 12 6.26 -15.36 11.86
CA ALA A 12 5.67 -14.46 12.85
C ALA A 12 6.46 -13.14 12.96
N GLY A 13 7.79 -13.21 13.04
CA GLY A 13 8.65 -12.03 13.08
C GLY A 13 8.51 -11.13 11.85
N SER A 14 8.40 -11.71 10.66
CA SER A 14 8.19 -10.93 9.43
C SER A 14 6.81 -10.26 9.38
N LEU A 15 5.77 -10.91 9.90
CA LEU A 15 4.43 -10.33 10.02
C LEU A 15 4.41 -9.20 11.04
N VAL A 16 4.98 -9.41 12.23
CA VAL A 16 5.11 -8.37 13.26
C VAL A 16 5.85 -7.16 12.70
N PHE A 17 6.99 -7.38 12.05
CA PHE A 17 7.75 -6.31 11.40
C PHE A 17 6.89 -5.53 10.39
N ARG A 18 6.18 -6.24 9.50
CA ARG A 18 5.28 -5.63 8.50
C ARG A 18 4.19 -4.78 9.15
N VAL A 19 3.53 -5.30 10.20
CA VAL A 19 2.46 -4.59 10.92
C VAL A 19 3.00 -3.37 11.66
N THR A 20 4.14 -3.50 12.35
CA THR A 20 4.79 -2.36 13.03
C THR A 20 5.16 -1.25 12.05
N CYS A 21 5.75 -1.59 10.91
CA CYS A 21 6.08 -0.62 9.86
C CYS A 21 4.83 0.07 9.30
N TYR A 22 3.73 -0.67 9.15
CA TYR A 22 2.45 -0.12 8.70
C TYR A 22 1.88 0.87 9.71
N PHE A 23 1.89 0.53 11.01
CA PHE A 23 1.42 1.44 12.05
C PHE A 23 2.30 2.70 12.13
N ALA A 24 3.61 2.55 12.00
CA ALA A 24 4.50 3.71 11.94
C ALA A 24 4.18 4.61 10.74
N MET A 25 3.94 4.03 9.56
CA MET A 25 3.52 4.76 8.36
C MET A 25 2.20 5.50 8.57
N MET A 26 1.19 4.84 9.17
CA MET A 26 -0.09 5.47 9.48
C MET A 26 0.05 6.65 10.44
N TRP A 27 0.87 6.51 11.47
CA TRP A 27 1.16 7.62 12.37
C TRP A 27 1.80 8.80 11.66
N MET A 28 2.79 8.53 10.79
CA MET A 28 3.40 9.57 9.95
C MET A 28 2.39 10.22 9.00
N ALA A 29 1.47 9.44 8.41
CA ALA A 29 0.43 9.97 7.55
C ALA A 29 -0.53 10.92 8.31
N LEU A 30 -0.94 10.57 9.53
CA LEU A 30 -1.77 11.44 10.37
C LEU A 30 -1.06 12.74 10.78
N TRP A 31 0.27 12.73 10.86
CA TRP A 31 1.03 13.97 11.03
C TRP A 31 0.97 14.85 9.77
N ALA A 32 1.00 14.24 8.59
CA ALA A 32 0.85 14.96 7.33
C ALA A 32 -0.58 15.55 7.17
N GLU A 33 -1.61 14.84 7.66
CA GLU A 33 -2.99 15.33 7.64
C GLU A 33 -3.19 16.68 8.34
N ALA A 34 -2.45 16.93 9.42
CA ALA A 34 -2.57 18.20 10.16
C ALA A 34 -1.97 19.40 9.42
N ARG A 35 -1.17 19.21 8.37
CA ARG A 35 -0.57 20.29 7.59
C ARG A 35 -1.55 20.77 6.53
N SER A 36 -1.71 22.11 6.39
CA SER A 36 -2.36 22.67 5.23
C SER A 36 -1.51 22.45 3.98
N ALA A 37 -2.11 21.99 2.90
CA ALA A 37 -1.41 21.72 1.65
C ALA A 37 -2.30 22.02 0.43
N PRO A 38 -1.75 22.62 -0.65
CA PRO A 38 -2.51 22.90 -1.84
C PRO A 38 -2.82 21.64 -2.63
N ARG A 39 -3.98 21.63 -3.30
CA ARG A 39 -4.31 20.63 -4.30
C ARG A 39 -3.37 20.76 -5.49
N LEU A 40 -2.88 19.62 -5.98
CA LEU A 40 -2.03 19.58 -7.17
C LEU A 40 -2.89 19.46 -8.44
N PRO A 41 -2.65 20.27 -9.49
CA PRO A 41 -3.26 20.04 -10.79
C PRO A 41 -2.73 18.73 -11.40
N ASP A 42 -3.64 17.92 -11.97
CA ASP A 42 -3.28 16.63 -12.56
C ASP A 42 -4.07 16.39 -13.85
N ALA A 43 -3.37 16.53 -14.97
CA ALA A 43 -3.98 16.43 -16.30
C ALA A 43 -4.57 15.03 -16.61
N VAL A 44 -4.09 13.98 -15.98
CA VAL A 44 -4.65 12.63 -16.16
C VAL A 44 -5.95 12.49 -15.41
N LEU A 45 -6.01 12.96 -14.15
CA LEU A 45 -7.25 12.95 -13.36
C LEU A 45 -8.34 13.84 -13.96
N ASP A 46 -7.96 14.93 -14.62
CA ASP A 46 -8.91 15.80 -15.33
C ASP A 46 -9.60 15.08 -16.52
N LEU A 47 -8.97 14.06 -17.07
CA LEU A 47 -9.51 13.25 -18.19
C LEU A 47 -10.25 11.98 -17.70
N VAL A 48 -9.96 11.51 -16.49
CA VAL A 48 -10.55 10.27 -15.95
C VAL A 48 -11.80 10.61 -15.15
N PRO A 49 -12.97 10.03 -15.47
CA PRO A 49 -14.18 10.29 -14.70
C PRO A 49 -14.09 9.67 -13.30
N TYR A 50 -14.57 10.41 -12.30
CA TYR A 50 -14.75 9.86 -10.97
C TYR A 50 -15.90 8.86 -10.95
N VAL A 51 -15.66 7.66 -10.40
CA VAL A 51 -16.66 6.58 -10.35
C VAL A 51 -16.95 6.20 -8.90
N PRO A 52 -18.05 6.66 -8.29
CA PRO A 52 -18.33 6.53 -6.85
C PRO A 52 -18.36 5.08 -6.34
N TRP A 53 -18.82 4.11 -7.12
CA TRP A 53 -18.84 2.73 -6.69
C TRP A 53 -17.44 2.10 -6.66
N VAL A 54 -16.54 2.50 -7.58
CA VAL A 54 -15.13 2.09 -7.56
C VAL A 54 -14.47 2.61 -6.29
N ASP A 55 -14.72 3.86 -5.96
CA ASP A 55 -14.22 4.47 -4.75
C ASP A 55 -14.71 3.74 -3.49
N ARG A 56 -16.00 3.45 -3.41
CA ARG A 56 -16.59 2.72 -2.29
C ARG A 56 -15.98 1.34 -2.08
N TYR A 57 -15.61 0.63 -3.15
CA TYR A 57 -15.15 -0.75 -3.10
C TYR A 57 -13.66 -0.94 -3.40
N ASN A 58 -12.89 0.13 -3.63
CA ASN A 58 -11.48 0.02 -4.03
C ASN A 58 -10.63 -0.75 -3.01
N TYR A 59 -10.87 -0.55 -1.72
CA TYR A 59 -10.17 -1.27 -0.66
C TYR A 59 -10.46 -2.77 -0.70
N LEU A 60 -11.72 -3.15 -0.95
CA LEU A 60 -12.10 -4.55 -1.14
C LEU A 60 -11.46 -5.14 -2.40
N LEU A 61 -11.46 -4.40 -3.50
CA LEU A 61 -10.78 -4.80 -4.74
C LEU A 61 -9.29 -5.06 -4.49
N TRP A 62 -8.63 -4.16 -3.77
CA TRP A 62 -7.23 -4.32 -3.38
C TRP A 62 -7.02 -5.56 -2.50
N LEU A 63 -7.85 -5.79 -1.47
CA LEU A 63 -7.76 -6.97 -0.60
C LEU A 63 -7.92 -8.27 -1.39
N VAL A 64 -8.91 -8.35 -2.27
CA VAL A 64 -9.15 -9.53 -3.11
C VAL A 64 -8.01 -9.79 -4.09
N ALA A 65 -7.40 -8.74 -4.63
CA ALA A 65 -6.24 -8.86 -5.50
C ALA A 65 -4.98 -9.36 -4.76
N TYR A 66 -4.82 -8.97 -3.50
CA TYR A 66 -3.59 -9.12 -2.74
C TYR A 66 -3.57 -10.35 -1.82
N VAL A 67 -4.62 -10.52 -0.98
CA VAL A 67 -4.60 -11.51 0.11
C VAL A 67 -4.51 -12.95 -0.38
N PRO A 68 -5.29 -13.40 -1.37
CA PRO A 68 -5.22 -14.80 -1.83
C PRO A 68 -3.84 -15.18 -2.36
N VAL A 69 -3.18 -14.27 -3.08
CA VAL A 69 -1.86 -14.50 -3.66
C VAL A 69 -0.78 -14.53 -2.56
N ALA A 70 -0.88 -13.64 -1.56
CA ALA A 70 0.03 -13.64 -0.42
C ALA A 70 -0.11 -14.94 0.42
N LEU A 71 -1.34 -15.41 0.64
CA LEU A 71 -1.62 -16.68 1.33
C LEU A 71 -1.13 -17.89 0.53
N TRP A 72 -1.27 -17.85 -0.78
CA TRP A 72 -0.71 -18.88 -1.64
C TRP A 72 0.83 -18.94 -1.51
N LEU A 73 1.48 -17.77 -1.53
CA LEU A 73 2.93 -17.67 -1.36
C LEU A 73 3.38 -18.21 0.02
N LEU A 74 2.64 -17.91 1.09
CA LEU A 74 2.89 -18.47 2.42
C LEU A 74 2.84 -20.00 2.44
N ARG A 75 1.95 -20.62 1.65
CA ARG A 75 1.79 -22.08 1.62
C ARG A 75 2.79 -22.79 0.73
N THR A 76 3.27 -22.14 -0.32
CA THR A 76 4.07 -22.78 -1.38
C THR A 76 5.55 -22.38 -1.36
N ASP A 77 5.87 -21.16 -0.94
CA ASP A 77 7.24 -20.63 -0.89
C ASP A 77 7.40 -19.68 0.32
N VAL A 78 7.52 -20.27 1.50
CA VAL A 78 7.57 -19.55 2.79
C VAL A 78 8.75 -18.57 2.85
N GLU A 79 9.91 -18.93 2.29
CA GLU A 79 11.08 -18.05 2.28
C GLU A 79 10.82 -16.78 1.47
N ARG A 80 10.19 -16.94 0.33
CA ARG A 80 9.80 -15.83 -0.53
C ARG A 80 8.70 -14.98 0.12
N PHE A 81 7.75 -15.61 0.83
CA PHE A 81 6.76 -14.91 1.64
C PHE A 81 7.41 -14.03 2.72
N ILE A 82 8.38 -14.57 3.48
CA ILE A 82 9.12 -13.83 4.50
C ILE A 82 9.83 -12.62 3.88
N ARG A 83 10.54 -12.81 2.76
CA ARG A 83 11.20 -11.70 2.04
C ARG A 83 10.20 -10.64 1.57
N TYR A 84 9.06 -11.09 1.04
CA TYR A 84 7.97 -10.22 0.64
C TYR A 84 7.43 -9.40 1.82
N MET A 85 7.16 -10.01 2.99
CA MET A 85 6.67 -9.32 4.18
C MET A 85 7.67 -8.24 4.66
N ILE A 86 8.95 -8.56 4.68
CA ILE A 86 9.99 -7.60 5.06
C ILE A 86 10.04 -6.43 4.05
N SER A 87 10.06 -6.72 2.74
CA SER A 87 10.07 -5.68 1.70
C SER A 87 8.84 -4.81 1.75
N SER A 88 7.67 -5.42 2.01
CA SER A 88 6.41 -4.68 2.18
C SER A 88 6.41 -3.77 3.42
N GLY A 89 7.06 -4.20 4.52
CA GLY A 89 7.28 -3.35 5.69
C GLY A 89 8.19 -2.16 5.37
N LEU A 90 9.30 -2.39 4.68
CA LEU A 90 10.19 -1.33 4.26
C LEU A 90 9.50 -0.33 3.32
N ILE A 91 8.70 -0.81 2.36
CA ILE A 91 7.87 0.06 1.48
C ILE A 91 6.96 0.95 2.32
N ALA A 92 6.33 0.41 3.37
CA ALA A 92 5.46 1.20 4.24
C ALA A 92 6.25 2.30 4.97
N LEU A 93 7.43 2.01 5.51
CA LEU A 93 8.28 3.03 6.16
C LEU A 93 8.75 4.11 5.19
N ILE A 94 9.22 3.71 4.00
CA ILE A 94 9.65 4.67 2.96
C ILE A 94 8.44 5.54 2.56
N ARG A 95 7.26 4.94 2.41
CA ARG A 95 6.03 5.67 2.10
C ARG A 95 5.71 6.70 3.18
N GLY A 96 5.75 6.31 4.45
CA GLY A 96 5.52 7.24 5.56
C GLY A 96 6.50 8.42 5.54
N ALA A 97 7.80 8.16 5.30
CA ALA A 97 8.79 9.20 5.16
C ALA A 97 8.52 10.12 3.96
N CYS A 98 8.09 9.56 2.83
CA CYS A 98 7.71 10.33 1.64
C CYS A 98 6.48 11.21 1.89
N ILE A 99 5.43 10.68 2.55
CA ILE A 99 4.23 11.43 2.94
C ILE A 99 4.61 12.61 3.85
N MET A 100 5.51 12.38 4.81
CA MET A 100 6.01 13.46 5.68
C MET A 100 6.84 14.50 4.93
N ALA A 101 7.57 14.10 3.91
CA ALA A 101 8.42 14.99 3.11
C ALA A 101 7.65 15.78 2.04
N THR A 102 6.47 15.30 1.62
CA THR A 102 5.65 15.93 0.58
C THR A 102 4.47 16.66 1.20
N GLY A 103 4.12 17.83 0.66
CA GLY A 103 2.96 18.64 1.08
C GLY A 103 1.89 18.61 0.01
N LEU A 104 1.23 17.47 -0.21
CA LEU A 104 0.14 17.33 -1.18
C LEU A 104 -1.21 17.47 -0.48
N GLY A 105 -2.05 18.37 -0.99
CA GLY A 105 -3.43 18.49 -0.55
C GLY A 105 -4.32 17.35 -1.07
N PRO A 106 -5.55 17.19 -0.52
CA PRO A 106 -6.45 16.13 -0.91
C PRO A 106 -6.77 16.17 -2.41
N VAL A 107 -6.84 14.99 -3.03
CA VAL A 107 -7.19 14.88 -4.46
C VAL A 107 -8.60 15.38 -4.72
N GLN A 108 -9.51 15.12 -3.78
CA GLN A 108 -10.92 15.55 -3.83
C GLN A 108 -11.35 16.19 -2.50
N GLY A 109 -12.34 17.09 -2.59
CA GLY A 109 -12.93 17.74 -1.43
C GLY A 109 -12.02 18.81 -0.82
N ASP A 110 -12.41 19.25 0.38
CA ASP A 110 -11.73 20.28 1.14
C ASP A 110 -10.68 19.66 2.07
N ASP A 111 -9.70 20.45 2.50
CA ASP A 111 -8.71 20.08 3.49
C ASP A 111 -9.32 20.16 4.91
N LEU A 112 -10.10 19.11 5.27
CA LEU A 112 -10.87 19.07 6.50
C LEU A 112 -10.02 18.87 7.76
N HIS A 113 -8.78 18.37 7.61
CA HIS A 113 -7.93 17.96 8.73
C HIS A 113 -6.77 18.94 9.00
N ALA A 114 -6.70 20.06 8.25
CA ALA A 114 -5.70 21.07 8.51
C ALA A 114 -5.85 21.61 9.95
N GLY A 115 -4.74 21.61 10.69
CA GLY A 115 -4.74 22.03 12.10
C GLY A 115 -5.21 20.96 13.11
N MET A 116 -5.40 19.69 12.69
CA MET A 116 -5.75 18.58 13.60
C MET A 116 -4.82 18.56 14.83
N ASP A 117 -5.39 18.59 16.02
CA ASP A 117 -4.67 18.54 17.27
C ASP A 117 -4.16 17.13 17.60
N PHE A 118 -3.40 17.02 18.68
CA PHE A 118 -2.80 15.74 19.08
C PHE A 118 -3.84 14.71 19.51
N ASP A 119 -4.87 15.11 20.27
CA ASP A 119 -5.86 14.19 20.83
C ASP A 119 -6.75 13.61 19.72
N THR A 120 -7.18 14.45 18.79
CA THR A 120 -7.91 14.02 17.58
C THR A 120 -7.07 13.06 16.74
N ARG A 121 -5.77 13.36 16.57
CA ARG A 121 -4.83 12.50 15.84
C ARG A 121 -4.63 11.15 16.53
N LEU A 122 -4.49 11.14 17.85
CA LEU A 122 -4.35 9.91 18.62
C LEU A 122 -5.64 9.07 18.54
N GLY A 123 -6.80 9.70 18.63
CA GLY A 123 -8.09 9.04 18.45
C GLY A 123 -8.23 8.42 17.05
N ALA A 124 -7.88 9.15 16.00
CA ALA A 124 -7.86 8.65 14.63
C ALA A 124 -6.89 7.47 14.47
N PHE A 125 -5.69 7.55 15.02
CA PHE A 125 -4.71 6.46 14.98
C PHE A 125 -5.23 5.20 15.65
N LEU A 126 -5.76 5.32 16.87
CA LEU A 126 -6.33 4.20 17.61
C LEU A 126 -7.50 3.57 16.86
N HIS A 127 -8.36 4.37 16.21
CA HIS A 127 -9.43 3.84 15.36
C HIS A 127 -8.87 3.04 14.18
N LEU A 128 -7.92 3.60 13.45
CA LEU A 128 -7.35 2.98 12.24
C LEU A 128 -6.58 1.68 12.49
N ILE A 129 -5.95 1.51 13.68
CA ILE A 129 -5.22 0.28 14.03
C ILE A 129 -6.10 -0.81 14.64
N THR A 130 -7.37 -0.51 14.95
CA THR A 130 -8.30 -1.53 15.43
C THR A 130 -8.90 -2.34 14.29
N PRO A 131 -9.37 -3.58 14.54
CA PRO A 131 -10.07 -4.35 13.53
C PRO A 131 -11.29 -3.63 12.93
N PHE A 132 -11.98 -2.82 13.72
CA PHE A 132 -13.15 -2.05 13.25
C PHE A 132 -12.73 -0.99 12.23
N GLY A 133 -11.67 -0.22 12.48
CA GLY A 133 -11.15 0.75 11.52
C GLY A 133 -10.53 0.10 10.29
N PHE A 134 -9.92 -1.08 10.45
CA PHE A 134 -9.37 -1.85 9.33
C PHE A 134 -10.46 -2.39 8.38
N PHE A 135 -11.63 -2.76 8.92
CA PHE A 135 -12.78 -3.24 8.14
C PHE A 135 -13.80 -2.15 7.83
N ASP A 136 -13.60 -0.94 8.31
CA ASP A 136 -14.43 0.21 7.97
C ASP A 136 -14.10 0.65 6.54
N THR A 137 -14.68 -0.12 5.63
CA THR A 137 -14.39 -0.06 4.21
C THR A 137 -14.73 1.30 3.61
N GLY A 138 -13.72 2.04 3.27
CA GLY A 138 -13.79 3.16 2.33
C GLY A 138 -14.28 4.49 2.93
N ALA A 139 -15.34 4.54 3.71
CA ALA A 139 -15.82 5.79 4.30
C ALA A 139 -15.02 6.20 5.55
N GLY A 140 -14.67 5.25 6.42
CA GLY A 140 -13.98 5.53 7.67
C GLY A 140 -12.52 5.91 7.51
N ALA A 141 -11.78 5.22 6.66
CA ALA A 141 -10.37 5.55 6.40
C ALA A 141 -10.23 6.95 5.78
N ARG A 142 -11.15 7.34 4.89
CA ARG A 142 -11.19 8.67 4.28
C ARG A 142 -11.55 9.78 5.23
N VAL A 143 -12.29 9.48 6.29
CA VAL A 143 -12.56 10.46 7.34
C VAL A 143 -11.26 10.92 8.02
N TYR A 144 -10.21 10.07 8.01
CA TYR A 144 -8.98 10.36 8.74
C TYR A 144 -7.74 10.53 7.87
N LEU A 145 -7.73 10.02 6.63
CA LEU A 145 -6.55 10.02 5.75
C LEU A 145 -6.92 10.50 4.35
N THR A 146 -6.77 11.79 4.11
CA THR A 146 -7.01 12.44 2.81
C THR A 146 -5.72 12.86 2.10
N LYS A 147 -4.62 12.96 2.84
CA LYS A 147 -3.30 13.41 2.39
C LYS A 147 -2.19 12.36 2.51
N ASP A 148 -2.56 11.09 2.70
CA ASP A 148 -1.61 9.98 2.68
C ASP A 148 -1.23 9.57 1.24
N LEU A 149 -0.77 10.54 0.44
CA LEU A 149 -0.75 10.47 -1.01
C LEU A 149 0.54 9.91 -1.57
N PHE A 150 1.67 10.58 -1.39
CA PHE A 150 2.90 10.19 -2.07
C PHE A 150 3.66 9.12 -1.28
N PHE A 151 3.85 7.99 -1.86
CA PHE A 151 3.37 7.41 -3.12
C PHE A 151 2.21 6.44 -2.89
N SER A 152 1.51 6.03 -3.99
CA SER A 152 0.36 5.12 -3.92
C SER A 152 0.66 3.78 -3.26
N GLY A 153 0.04 3.53 -2.10
CA GLY A 153 0.18 2.26 -1.37
C GLY A 153 -0.45 1.07 -2.10
N HIS A 154 -1.59 1.26 -2.74
CA HIS A 154 -2.28 0.24 -3.55
C HIS A 154 -1.41 -0.23 -4.71
N THR A 155 -0.85 0.71 -5.46
CA THR A 155 0.06 0.42 -6.57
C THR A 155 1.33 -0.28 -6.09
N ALA A 156 1.98 0.25 -5.05
CA ALA A 156 3.24 -0.29 -4.55
C ALA A 156 3.11 -1.72 -4.03
N THR A 157 2.07 -2.03 -3.23
CA THR A 157 1.89 -3.35 -2.64
C THR A 157 1.53 -4.41 -3.67
N THR A 158 0.67 -4.09 -4.64
CA THR A 158 0.32 -5.03 -5.71
C THR A 158 1.47 -5.24 -6.71
N LEU A 159 2.22 -4.19 -7.03
CA LEU A 159 3.44 -4.31 -7.85
C LEU A 159 4.49 -5.18 -7.14
N LEU A 160 4.76 -4.92 -5.86
CA LEU A 160 5.72 -5.70 -5.09
C LEU A 160 5.35 -7.18 -5.08
N LEU A 161 4.08 -7.51 -4.83
CA LEU A 161 3.63 -8.91 -4.85
C LEU A 161 3.76 -9.54 -6.24
N LEU A 162 3.43 -8.82 -7.30
CA LEU A 162 3.64 -9.25 -8.69
C LEU A 162 5.10 -9.63 -8.94
N LEU A 163 6.04 -8.82 -8.47
CA LEU A 163 7.48 -9.08 -8.61
C LEU A 163 7.89 -10.36 -7.85
N TYR A 164 7.35 -10.59 -6.66
CA TYR A 164 7.64 -11.79 -5.87
C TYR A 164 7.03 -13.07 -6.46
N VAL A 165 5.92 -12.99 -7.18
CA VAL A 165 5.31 -14.15 -7.84
C VAL A 165 5.71 -14.31 -9.31
N TRP A 166 6.62 -13.48 -9.82
CA TRP A 166 6.98 -13.42 -11.24
C TRP A 166 7.43 -14.74 -11.84
N LYS A 167 8.13 -15.57 -11.07
CA LYS A 167 8.60 -16.90 -11.51
C LYS A 167 7.48 -17.94 -11.73
N TYR A 168 6.25 -17.67 -11.23
CA TYR A 168 5.10 -18.57 -11.35
C TYR A 168 4.17 -18.10 -12.48
N PRO A 169 4.23 -18.70 -13.70
CA PRO A 169 3.56 -18.14 -14.90
C PRO A 169 2.06 -17.91 -14.72
N ALA A 170 1.35 -18.86 -14.12
CA ALA A 170 -0.09 -18.73 -13.88
C ALA A 170 -0.41 -17.57 -12.93
N LEU A 171 0.30 -17.48 -11.80
CA LEU A 171 0.10 -16.40 -10.82
C LEU A 171 0.57 -15.05 -11.33
N ARG A 172 1.63 -15.02 -12.13
CA ARG A 172 2.09 -13.80 -12.79
C ARG A 172 0.98 -13.19 -13.65
N GLY A 173 0.30 -14.02 -14.46
CA GLY A 173 -0.82 -13.54 -15.29
C GLY A 173 -1.98 -13.00 -14.46
N VAL A 174 -2.40 -13.74 -13.43
CA VAL A 174 -3.48 -13.33 -12.52
C VAL A 174 -3.08 -12.05 -11.76
N MET A 175 -1.86 -12.00 -11.21
CA MET A 175 -1.42 -10.84 -10.43
C MET A 175 -1.17 -9.61 -11.30
N LEU A 176 -0.73 -9.78 -12.56
CA LEU A 176 -0.60 -8.69 -13.51
C LEU A 176 -1.98 -8.08 -13.82
N ALA A 177 -2.98 -8.92 -14.11
CA ALA A 177 -4.35 -8.44 -14.35
C ALA A 177 -4.92 -7.75 -13.10
N ALA A 178 -4.75 -8.33 -11.92
CA ALA A 178 -5.18 -7.74 -10.65
C ALA A 178 -4.48 -6.40 -10.38
N HIS A 179 -3.17 -6.31 -10.62
CA HIS A 179 -2.41 -5.07 -10.47
C HIS A 179 -2.92 -3.96 -11.40
N VAL A 180 -3.17 -4.28 -12.68
CA VAL A 180 -3.73 -3.32 -13.63
C VAL A 180 -5.11 -2.83 -13.17
N LEU A 181 -5.99 -3.74 -12.73
CA LEU A 181 -7.31 -3.38 -12.21
C LEU A 181 -7.22 -2.48 -10.97
N VAL A 182 -6.29 -2.76 -10.05
CA VAL A 182 -6.05 -1.91 -8.86
C VAL A 182 -5.54 -0.53 -9.26
N VAL A 183 -4.60 -0.42 -10.19
CA VAL A 183 -4.12 0.89 -10.68
C VAL A 183 -5.25 1.67 -11.36
N LEU A 184 -6.06 1.02 -12.19
CA LEU A 184 -7.23 1.66 -12.79
C LEU A 184 -8.24 2.11 -11.73
N SER A 185 -8.48 1.30 -10.68
CA SER A 185 -9.38 1.68 -9.59
C SER A 185 -8.87 2.89 -8.82
N VAL A 186 -7.56 3.04 -8.64
CA VAL A 186 -6.94 4.22 -8.01
C VAL A 186 -7.27 5.49 -8.79
N PHE A 187 -7.21 5.45 -10.12
CA PHE A 187 -7.56 6.60 -10.96
C PHE A 187 -9.08 6.85 -10.98
N PHE A 188 -9.91 5.83 -11.20
CA PHE A 188 -11.37 6.00 -11.22
C PHE A 188 -11.96 6.40 -9.86
N ALA A 189 -11.31 6.09 -8.77
CA ALA A 189 -11.69 6.51 -7.43
C ALA A 189 -11.06 7.85 -7.02
N HIS A 190 -10.21 8.45 -7.88
CA HIS A 190 -9.45 9.68 -7.59
C HIS A 190 -8.75 9.63 -6.21
N LEU A 191 -8.10 8.47 -5.90
CA LEU A 191 -7.43 8.26 -4.61
C LEU A 191 -6.06 8.92 -4.54
N HIS A 192 -5.37 8.97 -5.67
CA HIS A 192 -3.99 9.42 -5.77
C HIS A 192 -3.79 10.26 -7.03
N TYR A 193 -2.85 11.16 -6.96
CA TYR A 193 -2.34 11.86 -8.16
C TYR A 193 -1.54 10.89 -9.05
N THR A 194 -1.42 11.25 -10.31
CA THR A 194 -0.60 10.49 -11.27
C THR A 194 0.85 10.33 -10.80
N ILE A 195 1.41 11.38 -10.18
CA ILE A 195 2.77 11.35 -9.63
C ILE A 195 2.92 10.32 -8.51
N ASP A 196 1.87 10.05 -7.73
CA ASP A 196 1.90 9.05 -6.66
C ASP A 196 2.01 7.63 -7.22
N VAL A 197 1.34 7.37 -8.35
CA VAL A 197 1.41 6.10 -9.06
C VAL A 197 2.80 5.92 -9.68
N ILE A 198 3.34 6.95 -10.34
CA ILE A 198 4.70 6.93 -10.90
C ILE A 198 5.74 6.71 -9.80
N GLY A 199 5.61 7.43 -8.67
CA GLY A 199 6.47 7.26 -7.51
C GLY A 199 6.42 5.84 -6.94
N ALA A 200 5.24 5.23 -6.89
CA ALA A 200 5.06 3.85 -6.44
C ALA A 200 5.84 2.86 -7.31
N TYR A 201 5.78 2.99 -8.64
CA TYR A 201 6.59 2.18 -9.55
C TYR A 201 8.09 2.39 -9.33
N ALA A 202 8.54 3.63 -9.34
CA ALA A 202 9.97 3.96 -9.22
C ALA A 202 10.57 3.42 -7.91
N ILE A 203 9.93 3.69 -6.78
CA ILE A 203 10.43 3.31 -5.46
C ILE A 203 10.33 1.81 -5.25
N THR A 204 9.23 1.17 -5.65
CA THR A 204 9.04 -0.28 -5.47
C THR A 204 10.04 -1.08 -6.32
N LEU A 205 10.24 -0.71 -7.58
CA LEU A 205 11.22 -1.37 -8.45
C LEU A 205 12.65 -1.17 -7.93
N THR A 206 12.99 0.04 -7.48
CA THR A 206 14.30 0.34 -6.89
C THR A 206 14.55 -0.52 -5.65
N LEU A 207 13.61 -0.52 -4.69
CA LEU A 207 13.76 -1.34 -3.48
C LEU A 207 13.87 -2.82 -3.79
N PHE A 208 13.02 -3.33 -4.69
CA PHE A 208 13.05 -4.74 -5.09
C PHE A 208 14.41 -5.10 -5.72
N THR A 209 14.91 -4.27 -6.64
CA THR A 209 16.20 -4.50 -7.30
C THR A 209 17.37 -4.47 -6.33
N LEU A 210 17.36 -3.54 -5.37
CA LEU A 210 18.40 -3.46 -4.34
C LEU A 210 18.40 -4.66 -3.39
N ARG A 211 17.24 -5.21 -3.08
CA ARG A 211 17.12 -6.31 -2.12
C ARG A 211 17.24 -7.71 -2.73
N GLU A 212 16.69 -7.91 -3.92
CA GLU A 212 16.59 -9.24 -4.55
C GLU A 212 17.57 -9.42 -5.71
N GLY A 213 18.33 -8.38 -6.04
CA GLY A 213 19.17 -8.40 -7.23
C GLY A 213 18.37 -8.25 -8.52
N ARG A 214 19.05 -8.36 -9.67
CA ARG A 214 18.40 -8.26 -10.98
C ARG A 214 17.26 -9.27 -11.06
N LEU A 215 16.08 -8.78 -11.41
CA LEU A 215 14.81 -9.53 -11.62
C LEU A 215 15.07 -10.99 -11.99
N GLY A 216 14.98 -11.87 -11.01
CA GLY A 216 14.74 -13.32 -11.07
C GLY A 216 15.25 -14.19 -12.21
N VAL A 217 16.31 -13.81 -12.91
CA VAL A 217 16.85 -14.58 -14.04
C VAL A 217 17.89 -15.61 -13.59
N HIS A 218 18.25 -15.65 -12.30
CA HIS A 218 19.33 -16.51 -11.81
C HIS A 218 18.94 -17.59 -10.78
N ASP A 219 17.66 -17.97 -10.67
CA ASP A 219 17.29 -19.21 -9.95
C ASP A 219 17.02 -20.38 -10.92
N SER A 220 17.85 -20.54 -11.94
CA SER A 220 17.93 -21.75 -12.76
C SER A 220 19.24 -22.50 -12.40
N ASN A 221 19.22 -23.23 -11.27
CA ASN A 221 19.96 -24.48 -11.05
C ASN A 221 19.31 -25.26 -9.92
#